data_f9a501e578afc54be54201db5a6fca54
#
_entry.id   f9a501e578afc54be54201db5a6fca54
#
_cell.length_a   1.000
_cell.length_b   1.000
_cell.length_c   1.000
_cell.angle_alpha   90.00
_cell.angle_beta   90.00
_cell.angle_gamma   90.00
#
_symmetry.space_group_name_H-M   'P 1'
#
loop_
_entity.id
_entity.type
_entity.pdbx_description
1 polymer ?
#
loop_
_entity_poly.entity_id
_entity_poly.type
_entity_poly.pdbx_seq_one_letter_code
_entity_poly.pdbx_strand_id
1 'polypeptide(L)'
;LVLCYLQRKSKLMNHADPITMEPPTQAVSLYAPNVKSIYQFEARSLAHHWTTLLLGHDDFFVEPRFPTNPFTNLPVDMLSLKNAIADLRKHGHLNWILESFASCKFNPTKWEMQFDLPLRIEAIRSTLKDKGSRDRLEYLVEFADKQFYENMVTFNKNLFTWLFKEHPMSQYERSWETLCAQYYINKITTSNSEILERLQEAIVVKSKRLMDVPPEIKEAWDKTRTRIRITRRISVIDVPIPQFIITAPTRRGRHELIEDILEETESLARTLTLLIPAAAVESEIDSDEEIELDRGPA
;
A
#
# COMPACT_ATOMS: atom_id res chain seq x y z
N LEU A 1 -16.78 2.31 -37.72
CA LEU A 1 -16.37 3.12 -38.90
C LEU A 1 -15.97 4.55 -38.52
N VAL A 2 -16.78 5.31 -37.77
CA VAL A 2 -16.48 6.69 -37.37
C VAL A 2 -15.19 6.78 -36.55
N LEU A 3 -14.98 5.91 -35.57
CA LEU A 3 -13.79 5.94 -34.76
C LEU A 3 -12.53 5.61 -35.55
N CYS A 4 -12.60 4.62 -36.45
CA CYS A 4 -11.48 4.30 -37.35
C CYS A 4 -11.13 5.49 -38.26
N TYR A 5 -12.12 6.26 -38.69
CA TYR A 5 -11.91 7.47 -39.47
C TYR A 5 -11.26 8.59 -38.66
N LEU A 6 -11.76 8.81 -37.43
CA LEU A 6 -11.20 9.78 -36.49
C LEU A 6 -9.77 9.39 -36.09
N GLN A 7 -9.52 8.12 -35.84
CA GLN A 7 -8.20 7.59 -35.51
C GLN A 7 -7.19 7.83 -36.66
N ARG A 8 -7.60 7.65 -37.94
CA ARG A 8 -6.71 7.90 -39.07
C ARG A 8 -6.34 9.38 -39.28
N LYS A 9 -7.17 10.32 -38.80
CA LYS A 9 -6.94 11.77 -38.90
C LYS A 9 -6.36 12.40 -37.64
N SER A 10 -6.25 11.65 -36.55
CA SER A 10 -5.79 12.15 -35.27
C SER A 10 -4.30 11.94 -35.09
N LYS A 11 -3.66 12.86 -34.39
CA LYS A 11 -2.23 12.78 -34.08
C LYS A 11 -2.03 11.84 -32.88
N LEU A 12 -1.09 10.90 -33.01
CA LEU A 12 -0.60 10.13 -31.89
C LEU A 12 0.23 11.03 -30.98
N MET A 13 -0.11 11.11 -29.69
CA MET A 13 0.49 12.03 -28.74
C MET A 13 1.62 11.42 -27.92
N ASN A 14 1.59 10.09 -27.71
CA ASN A 14 2.62 9.40 -26.94
C ASN A 14 3.20 8.23 -27.71
N HIS A 15 4.51 8.05 -27.61
CA HIS A 15 5.23 6.89 -28.13
C HIS A 15 5.50 5.83 -27.07
N ALA A 16 5.36 6.19 -25.80
CA ALA A 16 5.50 5.31 -24.66
C ALA A 16 4.26 5.40 -23.76
N ASP A 17 3.92 4.32 -23.10
CA ASP A 17 2.89 4.28 -22.07
C ASP A 17 3.36 5.10 -20.87
N PRO A 18 2.61 6.10 -20.38
CA PRO A 18 3.00 6.93 -19.25
C PRO A 18 3.09 6.17 -17.92
N ILE A 19 2.55 4.95 -17.84
CA ILE A 19 2.58 4.11 -16.64
C ILE A 19 3.85 3.23 -16.65
N THR A 20 4.15 2.59 -17.79
CA THR A 20 5.32 1.68 -17.91
C THR A 20 6.58 2.38 -18.39
N MET A 21 6.46 3.56 -18.99
CA MET A 21 7.52 4.32 -19.68
C MET A 21 8.12 3.58 -20.89
N GLU A 22 7.46 2.53 -21.35
CA GLU A 22 7.88 1.72 -22.51
C GLU A 22 6.87 1.82 -23.64
N PRO A 23 7.27 1.56 -24.91
CA PRO A 23 6.34 1.46 -26.02
C PRO A 23 5.37 0.30 -25.79
N PRO A 24 4.04 0.51 -25.95
CA PRO A 24 3.06 -0.52 -25.69
C PRO A 24 3.17 -1.67 -26.72
N THR A 25 3.24 -2.91 -26.23
CA THR A 25 3.28 -4.13 -27.04
C THR A 25 1.87 -4.61 -27.38
N GLN A 26 0.94 -4.48 -26.44
CA GLN A 26 -0.48 -4.74 -26.59
C GLN A 26 -1.24 -3.43 -26.47
N ALA A 27 -1.22 -2.63 -27.53
CA ALA A 27 -1.69 -1.27 -27.50
C ALA A 27 -3.23 -1.17 -27.47
N VAL A 28 -3.74 -0.41 -26.49
CA VAL A 28 -5.12 0.06 -26.43
C VAL A 28 -5.14 1.55 -26.71
N SER A 29 -5.98 1.98 -27.66
CA SER A 29 -6.05 3.36 -28.10
C SER A 29 -7.22 4.10 -27.50
N LEU A 30 -6.96 5.24 -26.85
CA LEU A 30 -7.96 6.17 -26.35
C LEU A 30 -7.99 7.43 -27.22
N TYR A 31 -9.14 7.76 -27.77
CA TYR A 31 -9.34 9.00 -28.50
C TYR A 31 -9.79 10.12 -27.54
N ALA A 32 -9.13 11.26 -27.60
CA ALA A 32 -9.51 12.46 -26.86
C ALA A 32 -10.12 13.49 -27.83
N PRO A 33 -11.46 13.64 -27.85
CA PRO A 33 -12.15 14.49 -28.82
C PRO A 33 -11.79 15.96 -28.69
N ASN A 34 -11.52 16.45 -27.47
CA ASN A 34 -11.21 17.85 -27.18
C ASN A 34 -9.92 18.32 -27.87
N VAL A 35 -8.92 17.44 -27.99
CA VAL A 35 -7.62 17.73 -28.60
C VAL A 35 -7.42 17.01 -29.94
N LYS A 36 -8.43 16.27 -30.41
CA LYS A 36 -8.42 15.46 -31.65
C LYS A 36 -7.18 14.56 -31.73
N SER A 37 -6.83 13.95 -30.63
CA SER A 37 -5.59 13.19 -30.45
C SER A 37 -5.88 11.78 -29.98
N ILE A 38 -4.93 10.87 -30.23
CA ILE A 38 -4.96 9.48 -29.78
C ILE A 38 -3.82 9.28 -28.79
N TYR A 39 -4.12 8.54 -27.73
CA TYR A 39 -3.16 8.06 -26.76
C TYR A 39 -3.16 6.54 -26.76
N GLN A 40 -1.97 5.94 -26.73
CA GLN A 40 -1.81 4.49 -26.70
C GLN A 40 -1.24 4.06 -25.34
N PHE A 41 -1.80 2.99 -24.81
CA PHE A 41 -1.45 2.44 -23.50
C PHE A 41 -1.21 0.95 -23.61
N GLU A 42 -0.34 0.41 -22.79
CA GLU A 42 -0.22 -1.03 -22.62
C GLU A 42 -1.53 -1.57 -22.00
N ALA A 43 -2.10 -2.61 -22.59
CA ALA A 43 -3.41 -3.14 -22.18
C ALA A 43 -3.46 -3.51 -20.69
N ARG A 44 -2.41 -4.15 -20.20
CA ARG A 44 -2.31 -4.56 -18.79
C ARG A 44 -2.28 -3.36 -17.83
N SER A 45 -1.49 -2.34 -18.15
CA SER A 45 -1.35 -1.15 -17.29
C SER A 45 -2.63 -0.33 -17.26
N LEU A 46 -3.29 -0.16 -18.42
CA LEU A 46 -4.57 0.54 -18.50
C LEU A 46 -5.67 -0.19 -17.73
N ALA A 47 -5.77 -1.52 -17.88
CA ALA A 47 -6.74 -2.33 -17.14
C ALA A 47 -6.53 -2.23 -15.63
N HIS A 48 -5.27 -2.27 -15.18
CA HIS A 48 -4.93 -2.11 -13.77
C HIS A 48 -5.30 -0.71 -13.26
N HIS A 49 -4.92 0.36 -13.98
CA HIS A 49 -5.24 1.74 -13.63
C HIS A 49 -6.76 1.95 -13.47
N TRP A 50 -7.55 1.51 -14.45
CA TRP A 50 -9.01 1.65 -14.39
C TRP A 50 -9.63 0.81 -13.29
N THR A 51 -9.11 -0.38 -13.05
CA THR A 51 -9.56 -1.22 -11.93
C THR A 51 -9.31 -0.53 -10.59
N THR A 52 -8.16 0.10 -10.42
CA THR A 52 -7.82 0.86 -9.20
C THR A 52 -8.74 2.06 -9.02
N LEU A 53 -9.09 2.79 -10.09
CA LEU A 53 -10.05 3.90 -10.02
C LEU A 53 -11.46 3.42 -9.62
N LEU A 54 -11.90 2.31 -10.20
CA LEU A 54 -13.24 1.74 -9.93
C LEU A 54 -13.34 1.13 -8.53
N LEU A 55 -12.23 0.60 -8.00
CA LEU A 55 -12.16 0.04 -6.64
C LEU A 55 -11.70 1.06 -5.59
N GLY A 56 -11.62 2.34 -5.93
CA GLY A 56 -11.40 3.39 -4.93
C GLY A 56 -12.40 3.24 -3.79
N HIS A 57 -11.92 3.23 -2.55
CA HIS A 57 -12.77 2.97 -1.39
C HIS A 57 -12.36 3.85 -0.20
N ASP A 58 -13.32 4.07 0.68
CA ASP A 58 -13.12 4.59 2.02
C ASP A 58 -13.68 3.56 3.00
N ASP A 59 -12.86 3.10 3.94
CA ASP A 59 -13.20 2.07 4.94
C ASP A 59 -13.95 0.83 4.34
N PHE A 60 -13.44 0.33 3.20
CA PHE A 60 -14.02 -0.77 2.40
C PHE A 60 -15.38 -0.48 1.73
N PHE A 61 -15.91 0.73 1.83
CA PHE A 61 -17.00 1.19 0.98
C PHE A 61 -16.44 1.67 -0.35
N VAL A 62 -16.86 1.04 -1.44
CA VAL A 62 -16.33 1.36 -2.76
C VAL A 62 -16.94 2.68 -3.25
N GLU A 63 -16.08 3.64 -3.55
CA GLU A 63 -16.44 4.91 -4.18
C GLU A 63 -15.87 4.94 -5.60
N PRO A 64 -16.61 4.40 -6.59
CA PRO A 64 -16.07 4.22 -7.92
C PRO A 64 -15.83 5.56 -8.62
N ARG A 65 -14.60 5.78 -9.03
CA ARG A 65 -14.24 6.90 -9.90
C ARG A 65 -14.34 6.47 -11.36
N PHE A 66 -14.93 7.34 -12.18
CA PHE A 66 -15.07 7.06 -13.60
C PHE A 66 -13.70 6.91 -14.27
N PRO A 67 -13.52 5.93 -15.20
CA PRO A 67 -12.27 5.73 -15.92
C PRO A 67 -11.77 7.00 -16.60
N THR A 68 -10.52 7.36 -16.33
CA THR A 68 -9.84 8.51 -16.91
C THR A 68 -8.75 8.09 -17.88
N ASN A 69 -8.37 8.99 -18.76
CA ASN A 69 -7.17 8.83 -19.58
C ASN A 69 -5.94 9.10 -18.69
N PRO A 70 -5.05 8.13 -18.48
CA PRO A 70 -3.88 8.28 -17.58
C PRO A 70 -2.93 9.42 -17.94
N PHE A 71 -2.93 9.85 -19.20
CA PHE A 71 -2.08 10.95 -19.67
C PHE A 71 -2.67 12.33 -19.37
N THR A 72 -3.98 12.49 -19.53
CA THR A 72 -4.65 13.79 -19.37
C THR A 72 -5.43 13.94 -18.09
N ASN A 73 -5.64 12.86 -17.36
CA ASN A 73 -6.51 12.76 -16.18
C ASN A 73 -7.99 13.15 -16.44
N LEU A 74 -8.38 13.28 -17.70
CA LEU A 74 -9.76 13.60 -18.08
C LEU A 74 -10.58 12.31 -18.23
N PRO A 75 -11.90 12.36 -17.91
CA PRO A 75 -12.79 11.23 -18.13
C PRO A 75 -12.77 10.76 -19.58
N VAL A 76 -12.75 9.46 -19.79
CA VAL A 76 -12.80 8.86 -21.12
C VAL A 76 -14.21 8.97 -21.68
N ASP A 77 -14.34 9.36 -22.95
CA ASP A 77 -15.66 9.37 -23.59
C ASP A 77 -16.21 7.94 -23.74
N MET A 78 -17.54 7.84 -23.81
CA MET A 78 -18.24 6.56 -23.80
C MET A 78 -17.87 5.66 -25.01
N LEU A 79 -17.56 6.24 -26.15
CA LEU A 79 -17.21 5.47 -27.35
C LEU A 79 -15.80 4.90 -27.23
N SER A 80 -14.84 5.72 -26.79
CA SER A 80 -13.46 5.29 -26.53
C SER A 80 -13.42 4.23 -25.42
N LEU A 81 -14.24 4.38 -24.36
CA LEU A 81 -14.33 3.41 -23.28
C LEU A 81 -14.83 2.04 -23.79
N LYS A 82 -15.90 2.02 -24.60
CA LYS A 82 -16.42 0.78 -25.21
C LYS A 82 -15.38 0.07 -26.07
N ASN A 83 -14.64 0.83 -26.89
CA ASN A 83 -13.61 0.25 -27.74
C ASN A 83 -12.42 -0.25 -26.94
N ALA A 84 -11.97 0.50 -25.94
CA ALA A 84 -10.90 0.07 -25.06
C ALA A 84 -11.26 -1.23 -24.31
N ILE A 85 -12.49 -1.38 -23.81
CA ILE A 85 -12.96 -2.63 -23.21
C ILE A 85 -12.93 -3.78 -24.20
N ALA A 86 -13.29 -3.54 -25.47
CA ALA A 86 -13.19 -4.56 -26.53
C ALA A 86 -11.74 -4.95 -26.82
N ASP A 87 -10.82 -3.96 -26.87
CA ASP A 87 -9.39 -4.21 -27.05
C ASP A 87 -8.78 -4.94 -25.84
N LEU A 88 -9.12 -4.55 -24.62
CA LEU A 88 -8.71 -5.26 -23.39
C LEU A 88 -9.17 -6.72 -23.39
N ARG A 89 -10.41 -6.99 -23.84
CA ARG A 89 -10.93 -8.36 -23.99
C ARG A 89 -10.12 -9.13 -25.04
N LYS A 90 -9.83 -8.52 -26.18
CA LYS A 90 -9.04 -9.13 -27.24
C LYS A 90 -7.62 -9.49 -26.78
N HIS A 91 -7.00 -8.66 -25.94
CA HIS A 91 -5.67 -8.90 -25.37
C HIS A 91 -5.66 -9.79 -24.13
N GLY A 92 -6.84 -10.23 -23.63
CA GLY A 92 -6.94 -11.09 -22.46
C GLY A 92 -6.71 -10.38 -21.11
N HIS A 93 -6.80 -9.06 -21.09
CA HIS A 93 -6.62 -8.25 -19.87
C HIS A 93 -7.91 -7.71 -19.26
N LEU A 94 -9.07 -8.12 -19.80
CA LEU A 94 -10.36 -7.75 -19.21
C LEU A 94 -10.62 -8.59 -17.96
N ASN A 95 -10.67 -7.92 -16.81
CA ASN A 95 -11.03 -8.54 -15.53
C ASN A 95 -12.53 -8.39 -15.24
N TRP A 96 -13.03 -9.08 -14.21
CA TRP A 96 -14.44 -9.09 -13.85
C TRP A 96 -14.95 -7.70 -13.42
N ILE A 97 -14.10 -6.84 -12.84
CA ILE A 97 -14.44 -5.46 -12.43
C ILE A 97 -14.84 -4.65 -13.66
N LEU A 98 -13.97 -4.62 -14.66
CA LEU A 98 -14.22 -3.89 -15.90
C LEU A 98 -15.38 -4.50 -16.70
N GLU A 99 -15.53 -5.82 -16.68
CA GLU A 99 -16.61 -6.51 -17.37
C GLU A 99 -17.98 -6.24 -16.72
N SER A 100 -18.07 -6.30 -15.38
CA SER A 100 -19.29 -5.98 -14.65
C SER A 100 -19.66 -4.50 -14.79
N PHE A 101 -18.67 -3.59 -14.79
CA PHE A 101 -18.89 -2.17 -15.04
C PHE A 101 -19.45 -1.93 -16.45
N ALA A 102 -18.90 -2.60 -17.46
CA ALA A 102 -19.42 -2.54 -18.82
C ALA A 102 -20.86 -3.09 -18.94
N SER A 103 -21.20 -4.16 -18.21
CA SER A 103 -22.56 -4.73 -18.16
C SER A 103 -23.59 -3.75 -17.60
N CYS A 104 -23.19 -2.88 -16.69
CA CYS A 104 -24.00 -1.77 -16.15
C CYS A 104 -24.03 -0.52 -17.06
N LYS A 105 -23.59 -0.65 -18.32
CA LYS A 105 -23.52 0.46 -19.29
C LYS A 105 -22.64 1.62 -18.80
N PHE A 106 -21.59 1.32 -18.06
CA PHE A 106 -20.64 2.27 -17.50
C PHE A 106 -21.27 3.31 -16.56
N ASN A 107 -22.33 2.94 -15.87
CA ASN A 107 -22.96 3.78 -14.86
C ASN A 107 -22.43 3.39 -13.47
N PRO A 108 -21.61 4.24 -12.80
CA PRO A 108 -21.01 3.92 -11.51
C PRO A 108 -22.04 3.59 -10.42
N THR A 109 -23.07 4.43 -10.28
CA THR A 109 -24.10 4.25 -9.24
C THR A 109 -24.87 2.96 -9.42
N LYS A 110 -25.28 2.65 -10.67
CA LYS A 110 -25.97 1.39 -10.96
C LYS A 110 -25.06 0.19 -10.69
N TRP A 111 -23.81 0.30 -11.03
CA TRP A 111 -22.82 -0.77 -10.86
C TRP A 111 -22.54 -1.02 -9.38
N GLU A 112 -22.33 0.04 -8.61
CA GLU A 112 -22.18 -0.03 -7.16
C GLU A 112 -23.37 -0.73 -6.50
N MET A 113 -24.61 -0.25 -6.79
CA MET A 113 -25.82 -0.86 -6.23
C MET A 113 -25.99 -2.35 -6.60
N GLN A 114 -25.60 -2.73 -7.82
CA GLN A 114 -25.78 -4.11 -8.31
C GLN A 114 -24.70 -5.06 -7.78
N PHE A 115 -23.50 -4.55 -7.54
CA PHE A 115 -22.32 -5.35 -7.18
C PHE A 115 -21.72 -4.96 -5.81
N ASP A 116 -22.45 -4.28 -4.92
CA ASP A 116 -21.96 -3.78 -3.63
C ASP A 116 -21.13 -4.84 -2.88
N LEU A 117 -21.70 -5.98 -2.58
CA LEU A 117 -21.03 -7.01 -1.80
C LEU A 117 -19.76 -7.58 -2.48
N PRO A 118 -19.79 -8.01 -3.76
CA PRO A 118 -18.57 -8.41 -4.48
C PRO A 118 -17.49 -7.33 -4.51
N LEU A 119 -17.88 -6.07 -4.68
CA LEU A 119 -16.95 -4.94 -4.73
C LEU A 119 -16.26 -4.71 -3.39
N ARG A 120 -17.00 -4.74 -2.30
CA ARG A 120 -16.45 -4.62 -0.94
C ARG A 120 -15.50 -5.76 -0.61
N ILE A 121 -15.82 -7.00 -1.01
CA ILE A 121 -14.92 -8.15 -0.86
C ILE A 121 -13.60 -7.90 -1.63
N GLU A 122 -13.69 -7.39 -2.84
CA GLU A 122 -12.49 -7.11 -3.66
C GLU A 122 -11.70 -5.91 -3.12
N ALA A 123 -12.37 -4.87 -2.60
CA ALA A 123 -11.72 -3.76 -1.91
C ALA A 123 -10.91 -4.24 -0.70
N ILE A 124 -11.48 -5.10 0.16
CA ILE A 124 -10.76 -5.71 1.29
C ILE A 124 -9.51 -6.45 0.80
N ARG A 125 -9.64 -7.28 -0.23
CA ARG A 125 -8.53 -8.06 -0.77
C ARG A 125 -7.45 -7.18 -1.40
N SER A 126 -7.86 -6.15 -2.13
CA SER A 126 -6.96 -5.20 -2.78
C SER A 126 -6.17 -4.41 -1.75
N THR A 127 -6.86 -3.84 -0.75
CA THR A 127 -6.22 -3.08 0.33
C THR A 127 -5.19 -3.90 1.08
N LEU A 128 -5.54 -5.13 1.47
CA LEU A 128 -4.62 -5.98 2.23
C LEU A 128 -3.43 -6.49 1.40
N LYS A 129 -3.52 -6.48 0.07
CA LYS A 129 -2.38 -6.81 -0.82
C LYS A 129 -1.47 -5.63 -1.11
N ASP A 130 -1.98 -4.40 -1.01
CA ASP A 130 -1.20 -3.20 -1.30
C ASP A 130 -0.26 -2.85 -0.14
N LYS A 131 0.99 -3.26 -0.26
CA LYS A 131 2.03 -3.03 0.77
C LYS A 131 2.36 -1.56 1.01
N GLY A 132 2.09 -0.70 0.06
CA GLY A 132 2.29 0.75 0.16
C GLY A 132 1.15 1.45 0.91
N SER A 133 0.01 0.82 1.06
CA SER A 133 -1.16 1.40 1.70
C SER A 133 -0.98 1.53 3.22
N ARG A 134 -1.26 2.74 3.73
CA ARG A 134 -1.34 3.00 5.17
C ARG A 134 -2.48 2.22 5.80
N ASP A 135 -3.60 2.14 5.12
CA ASP A 135 -4.82 1.48 5.59
C ASP A 135 -4.58 -0.02 5.80
N ARG A 136 -3.83 -0.67 4.88
CA ARG A 136 -3.40 -2.06 5.06
C ARG A 136 -2.71 -2.28 6.40
N LEU A 137 -1.75 -1.42 6.72
CA LEU A 137 -0.99 -1.54 7.97
C LEU A 137 -1.90 -1.38 9.18
N GLU A 138 -2.80 -0.41 9.14
CA GLU A 138 -3.75 -0.12 10.22
C GLU A 138 -4.68 -1.32 10.45
N TYR A 139 -5.33 -1.84 9.41
CA TYR A 139 -6.20 -3.01 9.51
C TYR A 139 -5.49 -4.27 10.02
N LEU A 140 -4.27 -4.52 9.55
CA LEU A 140 -3.51 -5.70 10.00
C LEU A 140 -3.08 -5.58 11.47
N VAL A 141 -2.65 -4.41 11.90
CA VAL A 141 -2.24 -4.15 13.29
C VAL A 141 -3.45 -4.21 14.24
N GLU A 142 -4.58 -3.57 13.86
CA GLU A 142 -5.81 -3.62 14.64
C GLU A 142 -6.37 -5.04 14.74
N PHE A 143 -6.39 -5.76 13.64
CA PHE A 143 -6.82 -7.16 13.63
C PHE A 143 -5.93 -8.03 14.52
N ALA A 144 -4.59 -7.90 14.41
CA ALA A 144 -3.67 -8.65 15.25
C ALA A 144 -3.86 -8.33 16.73
N ASP A 145 -3.93 -7.05 17.10
CA ASP A 145 -4.16 -6.61 18.48
C ASP A 145 -5.43 -7.24 19.06
N LYS A 146 -6.54 -7.18 18.32
CA LYS A 146 -7.79 -7.83 18.68
C LYS A 146 -7.63 -9.33 18.90
N GLN A 147 -6.92 -10.05 18.00
CA GLN A 147 -6.74 -11.49 18.14
C GLN A 147 -5.89 -11.85 19.37
N PHE A 148 -4.85 -11.06 19.67
CA PHE A 148 -4.05 -11.25 20.89
C PHE A 148 -4.89 -11.01 22.16
N TYR A 149 -5.73 -9.97 22.16
CA TYR A 149 -6.64 -9.69 23.25
C TYR A 149 -7.63 -10.85 23.50
N GLU A 150 -8.27 -11.35 22.44
CA GLU A 150 -9.22 -12.48 22.52
C GLU A 150 -8.55 -13.78 23.02
N ASN A 151 -7.26 -13.97 22.79
CA ASN A 151 -6.50 -15.11 23.29
C ASN A 151 -5.77 -14.86 24.63
N MET A 152 -5.99 -13.71 25.27
CA MET A 152 -5.33 -13.33 26.53
C MET A 152 -3.79 -13.34 26.45
N VAL A 153 -3.23 -12.95 25.28
CA VAL A 153 -1.79 -12.90 25.05
C VAL A 153 -1.33 -11.44 24.88
N THR A 154 -0.18 -11.10 25.44
CA THR A 154 0.38 -9.74 25.31
C THR A 154 0.74 -9.44 23.86
N PHE A 155 0.26 -8.31 23.34
CA PHE A 155 0.51 -7.85 21.99
C PHE A 155 1.72 -6.90 21.91
N ASN A 156 2.69 -7.22 21.05
CA ASN A 156 3.81 -6.32 20.78
C ASN A 156 3.55 -5.51 19.51
N LYS A 157 2.88 -4.37 19.64
CA LYS A 157 2.52 -3.48 18.52
C LYS A 157 3.72 -3.09 17.66
N ASN A 158 4.86 -2.79 18.27
CA ASN A 158 6.05 -2.35 17.54
C ASN A 158 6.62 -3.47 16.63
N LEU A 159 6.67 -4.71 17.15
CA LEU A 159 7.08 -5.88 16.37
C LEU A 159 6.15 -6.10 15.16
N PHE A 160 4.83 -6.07 15.38
CA PHE A 160 3.86 -6.32 14.33
C PHE A 160 3.81 -5.17 13.31
N THR A 161 3.93 -3.92 13.74
CA THR A 161 4.07 -2.78 12.83
C THR A 161 5.30 -2.91 11.94
N TRP A 162 6.44 -3.28 12.51
CA TRP A 162 7.66 -3.55 11.74
C TRP A 162 7.49 -4.74 10.80
N LEU A 163 6.92 -5.85 11.28
CA LEU A 163 6.66 -7.05 10.49
C LEU A 163 5.85 -6.75 9.22
N PHE A 164 4.73 -6.04 9.39
CA PHE A 164 3.83 -5.76 8.27
C PHE A 164 4.34 -4.66 7.33
N LYS A 165 5.22 -3.78 7.80
CA LYS A 165 5.74 -2.66 7.01
C LYS A 165 7.06 -2.98 6.31
N GLU A 166 8.01 -3.59 7.02
CA GLU A 166 9.41 -3.65 6.60
C GLU A 166 9.90 -5.06 6.30
N HIS A 167 9.23 -6.10 6.81
CA HIS A 167 9.67 -7.48 6.59
C HIS A 167 9.26 -7.97 5.20
N PRO A 168 10.19 -8.58 4.41
CA PRO A 168 9.84 -9.16 3.13
C PRO A 168 8.80 -10.27 3.32
N MET A 169 7.86 -10.42 2.35
CA MET A 169 6.70 -11.32 2.38
C MET A 169 7.06 -12.72 2.90
N SER A 170 6.97 -12.91 4.21
CA SER A 170 7.06 -14.23 4.81
C SER A 170 5.71 -14.96 4.69
N GLN A 171 5.73 -16.28 4.72
CA GLN A 171 4.51 -17.08 4.80
C GLN A 171 3.70 -16.73 6.07
N TYR A 172 4.39 -16.31 7.12
CA TYR A 172 3.81 -15.86 8.37
C TYR A 172 2.97 -14.58 8.20
N GLU A 173 3.50 -13.56 7.51
CA GLU A 173 2.77 -12.34 7.17
C GLU A 173 1.52 -12.65 6.32
N ARG A 174 1.66 -13.47 5.29
CA ARG A 174 0.53 -13.89 4.43
C ARG A 174 -0.56 -14.61 5.20
N SER A 175 -0.20 -15.37 6.23
CA SER A 175 -1.19 -16.03 7.08
C SER A 175 -2.02 -15.02 7.86
N TRP A 176 -1.40 -13.95 8.40
CA TRP A 176 -2.10 -12.84 9.04
C TRP A 176 -2.99 -12.08 8.05
N GLU A 177 -2.49 -11.76 6.84
CA GLU A 177 -3.29 -11.14 5.77
C GLU A 177 -4.53 -11.97 5.43
N THR A 178 -4.35 -13.28 5.29
CA THR A 178 -5.46 -14.20 4.96
C THR A 178 -6.52 -14.22 6.05
N LEU A 179 -6.13 -14.31 7.33
CA LEU A 179 -7.07 -14.29 8.44
C LEU A 179 -7.75 -12.94 8.60
N CYS A 180 -7.02 -11.84 8.42
CA CYS A 180 -7.56 -10.49 8.43
C CYS A 180 -8.61 -10.30 7.33
N ALA A 181 -8.29 -10.70 6.09
CA ALA A 181 -9.25 -10.67 4.99
C ALA A 181 -10.52 -11.48 5.32
N GLN A 182 -10.35 -12.69 5.84
CA GLN A 182 -11.47 -13.56 6.21
C GLN A 182 -12.34 -12.94 7.31
N TYR A 183 -11.72 -12.28 8.31
CA TYR A 183 -12.42 -11.58 9.37
C TYR A 183 -13.33 -10.47 8.83
N TYR A 184 -12.77 -9.57 8.02
CA TYR A 184 -13.56 -8.46 7.47
C TYR A 184 -14.61 -8.93 6.45
N ILE A 185 -14.29 -9.93 5.61
CA ILE A 185 -15.26 -10.52 4.68
C ILE A 185 -16.44 -11.15 5.45
N ASN A 186 -16.18 -11.92 6.51
CA ASN A 186 -17.24 -12.50 7.33
C ASN A 186 -18.13 -11.42 7.94
N LYS A 187 -17.53 -10.32 8.41
CA LYS A 187 -18.25 -9.18 9.00
C LYS A 187 -19.23 -8.52 8.03
N ILE A 188 -18.89 -8.45 6.74
CA ILE A 188 -19.76 -7.81 5.72
C ILE A 188 -20.72 -8.79 5.04
N THR A 189 -20.42 -10.10 5.02
CA THR A 189 -21.23 -11.10 4.30
C THR A 189 -22.30 -11.74 5.18
N THR A 190 -22.12 -11.70 6.51
CA THR A 190 -22.97 -12.42 7.45
C THR A 190 -23.82 -11.47 8.27
N SER A 191 -25.13 -11.46 8.00
CA SER A 191 -26.11 -10.69 8.78
C SER A 191 -26.59 -11.41 10.05
N ASN A 192 -26.39 -12.72 10.15
CA ASN A 192 -26.76 -13.51 11.31
C ASN A 192 -25.67 -13.46 12.37
N SER A 193 -25.97 -12.87 13.53
CA SER A 193 -25.00 -12.67 14.62
C SER A 193 -24.42 -13.97 15.16
N GLU A 194 -25.21 -15.04 15.28
CA GLU A 194 -24.76 -16.35 15.77
C GLU A 194 -23.76 -17.02 14.82
N ILE A 195 -24.04 -16.94 13.52
CA ILE A 195 -23.10 -17.46 12.50
C ILE A 195 -21.82 -16.63 12.48
N LEU A 196 -21.93 -15.32 12.57
CA LEU A 196 -20.78 -14.41 12.61
C LEU A 196 -19.89 -14.73 13.81
N GLU A 197 -20.47 -14.90 15.00
CA GLU A 197 -19.74 -15.25 16.22
C GLU A 197 -18.96 -16.55 16.05
N ARG A 198 -19.61 -17.62 15.59
CA ARG A 198 -18.93 -18.92 15.28
C ARG A 198 -17.79 -18.78 14.28
N LEU A 199 -17.97 -17.95 13.23
CA LEU A 199 -16.90 -17.68 12.25
C LEU A 199 -15.75 -16.90 12.87
N GLN A 200 -16.02 -15.95 13.77
CA GLN A 200 -15.01 -15.21 14.49
C GLN A 200 -14.25 -16.10 15.48
N GLU A 201 -14.93 -16.93 16.24
CA GLU A 201 -14.30 -17.94 17.12
C GLU A 201 -13.35 -18.86 16.33
N ALA A 202 -13.75 -19.30 15.15
CA ALA A 202 -12.87 -20.10 14.30
C ALA A 202 -11.61 -19.35 13.85
N ILE A 203 -11.69 -18.04 13.66
CA ILE A 203 -10.54 -17.18 13.36
C ILE A 203 -9.64 -17.04 14.60
N VAL A 204 -10.21 -16.83 15.78
CA VAL A 204 -9.49 -16.76 17.07
C VAL A 204 -8.68 -18.04 17.29
N VAL A 205 -9.28 -19.22 17.08
CA VAL A 205 -8.57 -20.50 17.19
C VAL A 205 -7.42 -20.63 16.17
N LYS A 206 -7.64 -20.18 14.93
CA LYS A 206 -6.58 -20.21 13.90
C LYS A 206 -5.46 -19.24 14.20
N SER A 207 -5.79 -18.03 14.67
CA SER A 207 -4.79 -16.99 14.99
C SER A 207 -3.90 -17.39 16.18
N LYS A 208 -4.38 -18.21 17.12
CA LYS A 208 -3.61 -18.73 18.24
C LYS A 208 -2.29 -19.40 17.78
N ARG A 209 -2.31 -20.10 16.64
CA ARG A 209 -1.11 -20.72 16.08
C ARG A 209 -0.10 -19.72 15.52
N LEU A 210 -0.56 -18.50 15.21
CA LEU A 210 0.27 -17.42 14.70
C LEU A 210 0.78 -16.49 15.81
N MET A 211 0.40 -16.70 17.07
CA MET A 211 0.88 -15.88 18.19
C MET A 211 2.32 -16.22 18.57
N ASP A 212 2.75 -17.46 18.31
CA ASP A 212 4.15 -17.84 18.42
C ASP A 212 4.91 -17.31 17.20
N VAL A 213 5.50 -16.13 17.38
CA VAL A 213 6.32 -15.52 16.34
C VAL A 213 7.53 -16.40 16.06
N PRO A 214 7.81 -16.78 14.79
CA PRO A 214 8.96 -17.59 14.43
C PRO A 214 10.27 -16.99 14.94
N PRO A 215 11.21 -17.84 15.39
CA PRO A 215 12.49 -17.38 15.97
C PRO A 215 13.30 -16.51 15.00
N GLU A 216 13.25 -16.81 13.70
CA GLU A 216 13.95 -16.03 12.68
C GLU A 216 13.43 -14.58 12.62
N ILE A 217 12.12 -14.39 12.81
CA ILE A 217 11.50 -13.06 12.80
C ILE A 217 11.84 -12.30 14.09
N LYS A 218 11.85 -12.99 15.25
CA LYS A 218 12.27 -12.39 16.52
C LYS A 218 13.73 -11.93 16.44
N GLU A 219 14.63 -12.77 15.94
CA GLU A 219 16.05 -12.44 15.76
C GLU A 219 16.25 -11.26 14.80
N ALA A 220 15.53 -11.22 13.68
CA ALA A 220 15.58 -10.10 12.74
C ALA A 220 15.07 -8.79 13.37
N TRP A 221 14.01 -8.86 14.18
CA TRP A 221 13.49 -7.73 14.92
C TRP A 221 14.50 -7.20 15.94
N ASP A 222 15.12 -8.09 16.74
CA ASP A 222 16.08 -7.69 17.76
C ASP A 222 17.31 -7.01 17.14
N LYS A 223 17.80 -7.50 16.01
CA LYS A 223 18.84 -6.84 15.22
C LYS A 223 18.43 -5.45 14.77
N THR A 224 17.20 -5.29 14.28
CA THR A 224 16.65 -4.00 13.83
C THR A 224 16.48 -3.04 15.01
N ARG A 225 15.92 -3.51 16.12
CA ARG A 225 15.74 -2.73 17.36
C ARG A 225 17.08 -2.21 17.90
N THR A 226 18.09 -3.05 17.91
CA THR A 226 19.45 -2.67 18.33
C THR A 226 20.01 -1.58 17.43
N ARG A 227 19.89 -1.71 16.10
CA ARG A 227 20.32 -0.70 15.14
C ARG A 227 19.61 0.65 15.36
N ILE A 228 18.28 0.66 15.55
CA ILE A 228 17.52 1.87 15.81
C ILE A 228 17.97 2.55 17.12
N ARG A 229 18.22 1.77 18.19
CA ARG A 229 18.72 2.30 19.47
C ARG A 229 20.10 2.96 19.32
N ILE A 230 21.00 2.35 18.59
CA ILE A 230 22.34 2.90 18.31
C ILE A 230 22.21 4.20 17.52
N THR A 231 21.41 4.25 16.47
CA THR A 231 21.23 5.45 15.64
C THR A 231 20.62 6.60 16.47
N ARG A 232 19.64 6.32 17.34
CA ARG A 232 19.06 7.35 18.22
C ARG A 232 20.06 7.87 19.26
N ARG A 233 20.93 7.02 19.81
CA ARG A 233 21.99 7.46 20.73
C ARG A 233 23.02 8.36 20.04
N ILE A 234 23.38 8.05 18.80
CA ILE A 234 24.32 8.86 18.01
C ILE A 234 23.71 10.25 17.70
N SER A 235 22.41 10.34 17.42
CA SER A 235 21.75 11.62 17.16
C SER A 235 21.56 12.51 18.40
N VAL A 236 21.75 12.00 19.60
CA VAL A 236 21.68 12.75 20.87
C VAL A 236 23.07 13.21 21.35
N ILE A 237 24.17 12.76 20.72
CA ILE A 237 25.47 13.37 20.95
C ILE A 237 25.42 14.77 20.34
N ASP A 238 25.31 15.80 21.20
CA ASP A 238 25.42 17.22 20.83
C ASP A 238 26.79 17.43 20.15
N VAL A 239 26.82 17.23 18.85
CA VAL A 239 27.92 17.75 18.04
C VAL A 239 27.70 19.26 18.03
N PRO A 240 28.62 20.08 18.57
CA PRO A 240 28.47 21.53 18.55
C PRO A 240 28.35 21.94 17.07
N ILE A 241 27.15 22.37 16.69
CA ILE A 241 26.89 22.88 15.34
C ILE A 241 27.80 24.09 15.15
N PRO A 242 28.78 24.07 14.22
CA PRO A 242 29.57 25.25 13.93
C PRO A 242 28.58 26.36 13.53
N GLN A 243 28.64 27.50 14.19
CA GLN A 243 27.84 28.67 13.83
C GLN A 243 28.30 29.18 12.47
N PHE A 244 27.77 28.57 11.39
CA PHE A 244 27.90 29.12 10.06
C PHE A 244 26.96 30.34 9.93
N ILE A 245 27.51 31.48 9.62
CA ILE A 245 26.76 32.67 9.23
C ILE A 245 26.01 32.32 7.93
N ILE A 246 24.74 32.00 8.06
CA ILE A 246 23.87 31.66 6.93
C ILE A 246 23.49 32.98 6.23
N THR A 247 24.22 33.36 5.22
CA THR A 247 23.69 34.23 4.17
C THR A 247 22.68 33.38 3.39
N ALA A 248 21.40 33.81 3.39
CA ALA A 248 20.28 33.05 2.84
C ALA A 248 20.57 32.60 1.40
N PRO A 249 20.68 31.27 1.12
CA PRO A 249 20.93 30.78 -0.22
C PRO A 249 19.67 30.84 -1.08
N THR A 250 19.83 31.14 -2.36
CA THR A 250 18.80 31.03 -3.38
C THR A 250 18.22 29.59 -3.42
N ARG A 251 16.97 29.47 -3.88
CA ARG A 251 16.19 28.22 -3.86
C ARG A 251 16.89 26.97 -4.48
N ARG A 252 17.86 27.20 -5.38
CA ARG A 252 18.65 26.16 -6.08
C ARG A 252 19.80 25.62 -5.22
N GLY A 253 20.47 26.47 -4.44
CA GLY A 253 21.56 26.04 -3.56
C GLY A 253 21.11 25.32 -2.28
N ARG A 254 19.80 25.27 -2.00
CA ARG A 254 19.26 24.61 -0.81
C ARG A 254 19.18 23.08 -0.97
N HIS A 255 18.99 22.60 -2.20
CA HIS A 255 18.93 21.16 -2.50
C HIS A 255 20.33 20.52 -2.46
N GLU A 256 21.30 21.17 -3.08
CA GLU A 256 22.71 20.75 -3.06
C GLU A 256 23.28 20.76 -1.63
N LEU A 257 22.95 21.79 -0.83
CA LEU A 257 23.40 21.86 0.57
C LEU A 257 22.81 20.76 1.45
N ILE A 258 21.58 20.31 1.19
CA ILE A 258 20.96 19.21 1.94
C ILE A 258 21.58 17.86 1.56
N GLU A 259 21.92 17.66 0.30
CA GLU A 259 22.61 16.45 -0.16
C GLU A 259 24.02 16.36 0.42
N ASP A 260 24.78 17.46 0.41
CA ASP A 260 26.11 17.52 1.02
C ASP A 260 26.08 17.26 2.54
N ILE A 261 25.10 17.83 3.27
CA ILE A 261 24.92 17.58 4.71
C ILE A 261 24.54 16.11 4.99
N LEU A 262 23.72 15.50 4.14
CA LEU A 262 23.35 14.09 4.26
C LEU A 262 24.55 13.17 4.02
N GLU A 263 25.37 13.45 3.02
CA GLU A 263 26.57 12.68 2.69
C GLU A 263 27.65 12.80 3.80
N GLU A 264 27.82 14.00 4.35
CA GLU A 264 28.73 14.26 5.48
C GLU A 264 28.26 13.61 6.78
N THR A 265 26.96 13.60 7.06
CA THR A 265 26.40 12.91 8.23
C THR A 265 26.47 11.39 8.11
N GLU A 266 26.30 10.82 6.93
CA GLU A 266 26.54 9.39 6.71
C GLU A 266 28.02 9.00 6.84
N SER A 267 28.93 9.84 6.38
CA SER A 267 30.37 9.65 6.53
C SER A 267 30.80 9.68 8.00
N LEU A 268 30.29 10.65 8.77
CA LEU A 268 30.55 10.76 10.23
C LEU A 268 29.95 9.56 10.99
N ALA A 269 28.76 9.10 10.63
CA ALA A 269 28.15 7.91 11.24
C ALA A 269 28.97 6.65 10.99
N ARG A 270 29.52 6.48 9.78
CA ARG A 270 30.44 5.37 9.45
C ARG A 270 31.74 5.46 10.26
N THR A 271 32.30 6.65 10.41
CA THR A 271 33.56 6.86 11.15
C THR A 271 33.38 6.61 12.65
N LEU A 272 32.25 7.05 13.23
CA LEU A 272 31.90 6.82 14.64
C LEU A 272 31.63 5.33 14.92
N THR A 273 31.02 4.61 13.97
CA THR A 273 30.78 3.16 14.10
C THR A 273 32.11 2.36 14.15
N LEU A 274 33.17 2.86 13.50
CA LEU A 274 34.51 2.24 13.50
C LEU A 274 35.31 2.59 14.77
N LEU A 275 34.94 3.65 15.50
CA LEU A 275 35.64 4.13 16.69
C LEU A 275 35.08 3.57 18.01
N ILE A 276 33.90 2.93 17.98
CA ILE A 276 33.32 2.33 19.19
C ILE A 276 33.86 0.90 19.33
N PRO A 277 34.70 0.57 20.32
CA PRO A 277 35.16 -0.79 20.53
C PRO A 277 33.98 -1.70 20.89
N ALA A 278 33.93 -2.88 20.28
CA ALA A 278 32.86 -3.88 20.48
C ALA A 278 32.60 -4.24 21.97
N ALA A 279 33.61 -4.07 22.83
CA ALA A 279 33.53 -4.33 24.26
C ALA A 279 32.60 -3.34 25.05
N ALA A 280 32.30 -2.17 24.51
CA ALA A 280 31.46 -1.19 25.19
C ALA A 280 29.94 -1.45 25.00
N VAL A 281 29.58 -2.35 24.08
CA VAL A 281 28.19 -2.64 23.73
C VAL A 281 27.56 -3.71 24.64
N GLU A 282 28.39 -4.57 25.26
CA GLU A 282 27.88 -5.73 26.01
C GLU A 282 27.57 -5.45 27.51
N SER A 283 28.01 -4.31 28.08
CA SER A 283 27.89 -4.08 29.52
C SER A 283 26.65 -3.32 30.02
N GLU A 284 25.73 -2.91 29.15
CA GLU A 284 24.56 -2.10 29.55
C GLU A 284 23.19 -2.72 29.18
N ILE A 285 23.11 -4.03 28.93
CA ILE A 285 21.86 -4.68 28.47
C ILE A 285 20.93 -5.09 29.65
N ASP A 286 21.41 -5.03 30.91
CA ASP A 286 20.64 -5.49 32.09
C ASP A 286 20.06 -4.35 32.93
N SER A 287 19.08 -3.62 32.40
CA SER A 287 18.11 -2.90 33.22
C SER A 287 16.80 -2.69 32.44
N ASP A 288 15.98 -3.72 32.43
CA ASP A 288 14.57 -3.63 32.06
C ASP A 288 13.82 -2.87 33.16
N GLU A 289 13.63 -1.56 33.04
CA GLU A 289 12.59 -0.84 33.77
C GLU A 289 11.24 -1.22 33.14
N GLU A 290 10.54 -2.14 33.81
CA GLU A 290 9.10 -2.35 33.60
C GLU A 290 8.38 -1.03 33.97
N ILE A 291 7.80 -0.39 32.93
CA ILE A 291 6.86 0.71 33.14
C ILE A 291 5.54 0.08 33.62
N GLU A 292 5.35 0.08 34.92
CA GLU A 292 4.09 -0.21 35.58
C GLU A 292 3.04 0.84 35.14
N LEU A 293 2.07 0.42 34.35
CA LEU A 293 0.89 1.23 34.00
C LEU A 293 -0.03 1.23 35.21
N ASP A 294 0.00 2.34 35.97
CA ASP A 294 -0.93 2.68 37.05
C ASP A 294 -2.38 2.63 36.54
N ARG A 295 -3.11 1.58 36.95
CA ARG A 295 -4.55 1.46 36.78
C ARG A 295 -5.18 2.07 38.04
N GLY A 296 -5.58 3.34 37.95
CA GLY A 296 -6.42 3.98 38.94
C GLY A 296 -7.76 3.25 39.14
N PRO A 297 -8.34 3.31 40.32
CA PRO A 297 -9.50 2.49 40.71
C PRO A 297 -10.84 3.08 40.23
N ALA A 298 -11.77 2.14 39.88
CA ALA A 298 -13.25 2.18 39.78
C ALA A 298 -13.91 3.29 38.96
#